data_daaa2f75f01da28e053abf6eb93e53a6
#
_entry.id   daaa2f75f01da28e053abf6eb93e53a6
#
_cell.length_a   1.000
_cell.length_b   1.000
_cell.length_c   1.000
_cell.angle_alpha   90.00
_cell.angle_beta   90.00
_cell.angle_gamma   90.00
#
_symmetry.space_group_name_H-M   'P 1'
#
loop_
_entity.id
_entity.type
_entity.pdbx_description
1 polymer ?
#
loop_
_entity_poly.entity_id
_entity_poly.type
_entity_poly.pdbx_seq_one_letter_code
_entity_poly.pdbx_strand_id
1 'polypeptide(L)'
;MVPETETVGSSRTTALASWREGAAKQAIFDFVARTCEGPDAVPAEERVAVFDNDGTLWCEKPMPIQLDFILRRLVEMAEAKPELRDRQPWKAAYERDYGWLGALMAEHYAGDDSNVRILAAGILAAYEGISVEDFEAQSDEFLRSAQHPTLSRGYLECAYAPMVELLAYLEANGFSNYIASGGGRDFMRPISQEVYGIPRERVIGSASALAYLNDDRGGTITHKAEADYLDDGPQKPIRIWSRTGRRPLLAAGNSNGDVPMLRFTKHADKPTLRLLILHDDDKREFDYTSGAEQALDQAGKDGWTVVSVKNDWATVF
;
A
#
# COMPACT_ATOMS: atom_id res chain seq x y z
N MET A 1 28.54 -43.46 11.64
CA MET A 1 27.96 -42.23 12.26
C MET A 1 27.35 -41.48 11.12
N VAL A 2 26.06 -41.56 11.01
CA VAL A 2 25.24 -40.80 10.02
C VAL A 2 24.88 -39.48 10.68
N PRO A 3 25.08 -38.31 10.08
CA PRO A 3 24.61 -37.05 10.69
C PRO A 3 23.09 -37.04 10.64
N GLU A 4 22.50 -36.72 11.79
CA GLU A 4 21.08 -36.52 11.98
C GLU A 4 20.58 -35.38 11.07
N THR A 5 19.55 -35.66 10.35
CA THR A 5 18.74 -34.67 9.62
C THR A 5 18.07 -33.74 10.61
N GLU A 6 18.60 -32.53 10.77
CA GLU A 6 17.89 -31.45 11.49
C GLU A 6 16.56 -31.16 10.78
N THR A 7 15.52 -31.24 11.54
CA THR A 7 14.13 -31.22 11.14
C THR A 7 13.70 -29.85 10.64
N VAL A 8 13.18 -29.80 9.42
CA VAL A 8 12.45 -28.71 8.78
C VAL A 8 11.25 -28.20 9.62
N GLY A 9 10.88 -28.91 10.68
CA GLY A 9 9.78 -28.55 11.58
C GLY A 9 10.03 -27.39 12.53
N SER A 10 11.30 -27.05 12.85
CA SER A 10 11.63 -26.00 13.81
C SER A 10 11.55 -24.58 13.23
N SER A 11 11.67 -24.44 11.91
CA SER A 11 11.62 -23.15 11.22
C SER A 11 10.19 -22.60 11.03
N ARG A 12 9.18 -23.45 10.98
CA ARG A 12 7.77 -23.04 10.80
C ARG A 12 7.15 -22.43 12.07
N THR A 13 7.59 -22.84 13.26
CA THR A 13 7.01 -22.41 14.54
C THR A 13 7.38 -20.96 14.92
N THR A 14 8.41 -20.38 14.32
CA THR A 14 8.85 -18.99 14.56
C THR A 14 8.46 -18.02 13.44
N ALA A 15 8.06 -18.54 12.27
CA ALA A 15 7.58 -17.70 11.18
C ALA A 15 6.14 -17.23 11.46
N LEU A 16 5.85 -15.97 11.13
CA LEU A 16 4.53 -15.35 11.30
C LEU A 16 4.06 -15.38 12.77
N ALA A 17 4.92 -14.95 13.71
CA ALA A 17 4.64 -14.94 15.14
C ALA A 17 3.49 -14.00 15.52
N SER A 18 3.31 -12.90 14.78
CA SER A 18 2.21 -11.95 14.93
C SER A 18 0.87 -12.45 14.37
N TRP A 19 0.84 -13.62 13.73
CA TRP A 19 -0.38 -14.30 13.29
C TRP A 19 -0.83 -15.33 14.33
N ARG A 20 -2.14 -15.39 14.58
CA ARG A 20 -2.73 -16.47 15.38
C ARG A 20 -2.78 -17.77 14.57
N GLU A 21 -2.73 -18.89 15.24
CA GLU A 21 -3.02 -20.18 14.61
C GLU A 21 -4.47 -20.20 14.12
N GLY A 22 -4.65 -20.50 12.82
CA GLY A 22 -5.95 -20.45 12.19
C GLY A 22 -5.88 -20.65 10.67
N ALA A 23 -7.04 -20.54 10.03
CA ALA A 23 -7.18 -20.84 8.60
C ALA A 23 -6.35 -19.89 7.72
N ALA A 24 -6.26 -18.60 8.07
CA ALA A 24 -5.51 -17.62 7.30
C ALA A 24 -4.00 -17.91 7.33
N LYS A 25 -3.42 -18.15 8.52
CA LYS A 25 -2.02 -18.54 8.68
C LYS A 25 -1.70 -19.85 7.96
N GLN A 26 -2.58 -20.84 8.09
CA GLN A 26 -2.41 -22.13 7.41
C GLN A 26 -2.46 -21.97 5.88
N ALA A 27 -3.37 -21.16 5.34
CA ALA A 27 -3.45 -20.87 3.92
C ALA A 27 -2.15 -20.27 3.35
N ILE A 28 -1.46 -19.41 4.13
CA ILE A 28 -0.15 -18.86 3.76
C ILE A 28 0.89 -19.99 3.69
N PHE A 29 0.99 -20.83 4.71
CA PHE A 29 1.95 -21.94 4.73
C PHE A 29 1.71 -22.94 3.61
N ASP A 30 0.45 -23.31 3.38
CA ASP A 30 0.07 -24.25 2.32
C ASP A 30 0.36 -23.69 0.92
N PHE A 31 0.12 -22.40 0.74
CA PHE A 31 0.43 -21.70 -0.51
C PHE A 31 1.95 -21.70 -0.77
N VAL A 32 2.77 -21.30 0.21
CA VAL A 32 4.22 -21.26 0.06
C VAL A 32 4.78 -22.67 -0.18
N ALA A 33 4.35 -23.67 0.58
CA ALA A 33 4.78 -25.06 0.38
C ALA A 33 4.47 -25.55 -1.04
N ARG A 34 3.23 -25.37 -1.52
CA ARG A 34 2.84 -25.77 -2.90
C ARG A 34 3.59 -25.00 -3.99
N THR A 35 3.97 -23.75 -3.70
CA THR A 35 4.68 -22.91 -4.67
C THR A 35 6.17 -23.24 -4.73
N CYS A 36 6.77 -23.62 -3.61
CA CYS A 36 8.22 -23.76 -3.48
C CYS A 36 8.71 -25.20 -3.54
N GLU A 37 7.85 -26.19 -3.28
CA GLU A 37 8.22 -27.60 -3.11
C GLU A 37 7.52 -28.50 -4.13
N GLY A 38 8.13 -29.66 -4.42
CA GLY A 38 7.56 -30.70 -5.28
C GLY A 38 7.84 -30.52 -6.77
N PRO A 39 7.29 -31.43 -7.60
CA PRO A 39 7.57 -31.46 -9.04
C PRO A 39 6.98 -30.27 -9.82
N ASP A 40 5.95 -29.63 -9.26
CA ASP A 40 5.25 -28.50 -9.86
C ASP A 40 5.65 -27.16 -9.21
N ALA A 41 6.80 -27.14 -8.50
CA ALA A 41 7.29 -25.92 -7.87
C ALA A 41 7.53 -24.82 -8.90
N VAL A 42 7.05 -23.61 -8.59
CA VAL A 42 7.23 -22.43 -9.45
C VAL A 42 8.66 -21.91 -9.29
N PRO A 43 9.41 -21.64 -10.38
CA PRO A 43 10.75 -21.07 -10.32
C PRO A 43 10.77 -19.75 -9.51
N ALA A 44 11.85 -19.49 -8.76
CA ALA A 44 11.94 -18.32 -7.87
C ALA A 44 11.75 -16.99 -8.63
N GLU A 45 12.29 -16.90 -9.84
CA GLU A 45 12.13 -15.71 -10.70
C GLU A 45 10.69 -15.43 -11.15
N GLU A 46 9.79 -16.41 -10.98
CA GLU A 46 8.35 -16.27 -11.27
C GLU A 46 7.50 -15.99 -10.03
N ARG A 47 8.09 -16.09 -8.82
CA ARG A 47 7.37 -15.91 -7.56
C ARG A 47 7.20 -14.42 -7.25
N VAL A 48 6.17 -13.81 -7.83
CA VAL A 48 5.81 -12.41 -7.60
C VAL A 48 4.65 -12.34 -6.62
N ALA A 49 4.81 -11.51 -5.57
CA ALA A 49 3.76 -11.14 -4.64
C ALA A 49 3.55 -9.62 -4.68
N VAL A 50 2.30 -9.17 -4.63
CA VAL A 50 1.94 -7.76 -4.68
C VAL A 50 1.02 -7.40 -3.51
N PHE A 51 1.22 -6.21 -2.96
CA PHE A 51 0.51 -5.73 -1.77
C PHE A 51 0.03 -4.31 -2.02
N ASP A 52 -1.22 -4.04 -1.69
CA ASP A 52 -1.60 -2.66 -1.44
C ASP A 52 -0.88 -2.14 -0.21
N ASN A 53 -0.89 -0.82 0.02
CA ASN A 53 -0.18 -0.18 1.12
C ASN A 53 -1.13 0.28 2.23
N ASP A 54 -1.99 1.27 1.92
CA ASP A 54 -2.91 1.88 2.88
C ASP A 54 -4.00 0.88 3.30
N GLY A 55 -4.11 0.56 4.60
CA GLY A 55 -5.02 -0.46 5.11
C GLY A 55 -4.56 -1.91 4.86
N THR A 56 -3.41 -2.13 4.20
CA THR A 56 -2.87 -3.48 3.93
C THR A 56 -1.49 -3.68 4.57
N LEU A 57 -0.54 -2.79 4.35
CA LEU A 57 0.80 -2.85 4.94
C LEU A 57 0.94 -1.91 6.15
N TRP A 58 0.21 -0.81 6.17
CA TRP A 58 0.13 0.11 7.31
C TRP A 58 -1.28 0.65 7.51
N CYS A 59 -1.52 1.28 8.67
CA CYS A 59 -2.81 1.86 9.02
C CYS A 59 -3.18 3.03 8.09
N GLU A 60 -4.45 3.08 7.65
CA GLU A 60 -4.98 4.15 6.79
C GLU A 60 -5.98 5.09 7.49
N LYS A 61 -6.46 4.74 8.68
CA LYS A 61 -7.45 5.55 9.41
C LYS A 61 -6.79 6.43 10.46
N PRO A 62 -7.35 7.62 10.77
CA PRO A 62 -8.62 8.17 10.26
C PRO A 62 -8.55 8.71 8.82
N MET A 63 -7.37 8.82 8.26
CA MET A 63 -7.11 9.18 6.86
C MET A 63 -5.80 8.54 6.40
N PRO A 64 -5.60 8.31 5.08
CA PRO A 64 -4.32 7.85 4.55
C PRO A 64 -3.17 8.78 5.01
N ILE A 65 -2.03 8.18 5.37
CA ILE A 65 -0.88 8.93 5.92
C ILE A 65 -0.39 9.99 4.92
N GLN A 66 -0.38 9.66 3.63
CA GLN A 66 0.00 10.63 2.61
C GLN A 66 -0.97 11.81 2.53
N LEU A 67 -2.25 11.63 2.85
CA LEU A 67 -3.19 12.74 2.85
C LEU A 67 -2.84 13.78 3.92
N ASP A 68 -2.39 13.38 5.11
CA ASP A 68 -1.89 14.32 6.14
C ASP A 68 -0.68 15.11 5.62
N PHE A 69 0.27 14.44 4.96
CA PHE A 69 1.41 15.10 4.32
C PHE A 69 0.97 16.18 3.31
N ILE A 70 0.03 15.83 2.45
CA ILE A 70 -0.52 16.74 1.43
C ILE A 70 -1.24 17.93 2.08
N LEU A 71 -2.10 17.65 3.08
CA LEU A 71 -2.87 18.70 3.75
C LEU A 71 -1.97 19.72 4.43
N ARG A 72 -0.88 19.31 5.08
CA ARG A 72 0.11 20.21 5.67
C ARG A 72 0.72 21.12 4.60
N ARG A 73 1.09 20.57 3.46
CA ARG A 73 1.63 21.36 2.34
C ARG A 73 0.61 22.36 1.78
N LEU A 74 -0.65 21.96 1.65
CA LEU A 74 -1.72 22.87 1.21
C LEU A 74 -1.95 24.02 2.22
N VAL A 75 -1.86 23.75 3.52
CA VAL A 75 -1.92 24.78 4.57
C VAL A 75 -0.77 25.77 4.43
N GLU A 76 0.48 25.29 4.32
CA GLU A 76 1.66 26.16 4.11
C GLU A 76 1.49 27.06 2.89
N MET A 77 0.97 26.52 1.79
CA MET A 77 0.69 27.32 0.59
C MET A 77 -0.37 28.39 0.83
N ALA A 78 -1.45 28.07 1.56
CA ALA A 78 -2.52 29.01 1.91
C ALA A 78 -2.06 30.08 2.90
N GLU A 79 -1.08 29.75 3.76
CA GLU A 79 -0.42 30.75 4.64
C GLU A 79 0.46 31.71 3.84
N ALA A 80 1.26 31.17 2.91
CA ALA A 80 2.14 31.96 2.06
C ALA A 80 1.38 32.80 1.00
N LYS A 81 0.21 32.33 0.54
CA LYS A 81 -0.63 32.95 -0.49
C LYS A 81 -2.08 33.05 -0.01
N PRO A 82 -2.48 34.13 0.69
CA PRO A 82 -3.81 34.27 1.29
C PRO A 82 -4.99 34.10 0.32
N GLU A 83 -4.79 34.39 -0.97
CA GLU A 83 -5.79 34.23 -2.02
C GLU A 83 -6.18 32.76 -2.27
N LEU A 84 -5.40 31.80 -1.78
CA LEU A 84 -5.72 30.38 -1.86
C LEU A 84 -6.74 29.95 -0.79
N ARG A 85 -6.88 30.71 0.30
CA ARG A 85 -7.78 30.36 1.43
C ARG A 85 -9.26 30.29 1.05
N ASP A 86 -9.66 30.92 -0.04
CA ASP A 86 -11.03 30.91 -0.55
C ASP A 86 -11.23 29.86 -1.67
N ARG A 87 -10.21 29.08 -1.99
CA ARG A 87 -10.23 28.12 -3.09
C ARG A 87 -10.00 26.68 -2.60
N GLN A 88 -10.83 25.74 -3.07
CA GLN A 88 -10.57 24.31 -2.82
C GLN A 88 -9.36 23.84 -3.67
N PRO A 89 -8.55 22.92 -3.13
CA PRO A 89 -8.65 22.23 -1.82
C PRO A 89 -7.95 22.98 -0.67
N TRP A 90 -7.25 24.10 -0.94
CA TRP A 90 -6.51 24.87 0.08
C TRP A 90 -7.42 25.38 1.20
N LYS A 91 -8.66 25.76 0.85
CA LYS A 91 -9.67 26.17 1.83
C LYS A 91 -9.96 25.06 2.84
N ALA A 92 -10.28 23.86 2.34
CA ALA A 92 -10.60 22.72 3.22
C ALA A 92 -9.41 22.32 4.10
N ALA A 93 -8.18 22.36 3.57
CA ALA A 93 -6.98 22.11 4.34
C ALA A 93 -6.77 23.17 5.42
N TYR A 94 -6.86 24.46 5.09
CA TYR A 94 -6.64 25.59 5.99
C TYR A 94 -7.69 25.67 7.11
N GLU A 95 -8.96 25.47 6.77
CA GLU A 95 -10.08 25.49 7.72
C GLU A 95 -10.26 24.17 8.48
N ARG A 96 -9.50 23.12 8.11
CA ARG A 96 -9.63 21.74 8.61
C ARG A 96 -11.05 21.17 8.40
N ASP A 97 -11.59 21.42 7.22
CA ASP A 97 -12.91 20.90 6.84
C ASP A 97 -12.83 19.41 6.50
N TYR A 98 -12.77 18.61 7.56
CA TYR A 98 -12.77 17.15 7.43
C TYR A 98 -14.08 16.61 6.86
N GLY A 99 -15.19 17.38 6.92
CA GLY A 99 -16.46 17.02 6.29
C GLY A 99 -16.32 16.98 4.78
N TRP A 100 -15.76 18.03 4.16
CA TRP A 100 -15.49 18.06 2.73
C TRP A 100 -14.51 16.95 2.32
N LEU A 101 -13.43 16.76 3.08
CA LEU A 101 -12.43 15.72 2.81
C LEU A 101 -13.01 14.31 2.93
N GLY A 102 -13.87 14.06 3.92
CA GLY A 102 -14.52 12.75 4.10
C GLY A 102 -15.56 12.45 3.02
N ALA A 103 -16.26 13.46 2.51
CA ALA A 103 -17.25 13.32 1.44
C ALA A 103 -16.60 12.89 0.10
N LEU A 104 -15.37 13.31 -0.18
CA LEU A 104 -14.65 13.00 -1.43
C LEU A 104 -14.66 11.52 -1.81
N MET A 105 -14.36 10.65 -0.85
CA MET A 105 -14.31 9.20 -1.11
C MET A 105 -15.69 8.60 -1.31
N ALA A 106 -16.69 9.07 -0.55
CA ALA A 106 -18.08 8.62 -0.70
C ALA A 106 -18.64 9.04 -2.07
N GLU A 107 -18.37 10.27 -2.52
CA GLU A 107 -18.78 10.79 -3.82
C GLU A 107 -18.10 10.02 -4.97
N HIS A 108 -16.80 9.75 -4.84
CA HIS A 108 -16.04 8.94 -5.81
C HIS A 108 -16.64 7.54 -5.99
N TYR A 109 -16.95 6.85 -4.88
CA TYR A 109 -17.59 5.52 -4.96
C TYR A 109 -19.04 5.57 -5.47
N ALA A 110 -19.70 6.74 -5.36
CA ALA A 110 -20.99 6.98 -5.99
C ALA A 110 -20.90 7.38 -7.48
N GLY A 111 -19.67 7.52 -8.02
CA GLY A 111 -19.42 7.87 -9.42
C GLY A 111 -19.28 9.37 -9.70
N ASP A 112 -19.17 10.20 -8.65
CA ASP A 112 -18.89 11.64 -8.79
C ASP A 112 -17.43 11.96 -8.42
N ASP A 113 -16.61 12.16 -9.42
CA ASP A 113 -15.18 12.48 -9.29
C ASP A 113 -14.88 13.98 -9.19
N SER A 114 -15.89 14.84 -9.11
CA SER A 114 -15.71 16.29 -9.20
C SER A 114 -14.74 16.82 -8.13
N ASN A 115 -14.97 16.46 -6.87
CA ASN A 115 -14.16 16.90 -5.75
C ASN A 115 -12.81 16.18 -5.68
N VAL A 116 -12.75 14.91 -6.05
CA VAL A 116 -11.47 14.15 -6.17
C VAL A 116 -10.55 14.82 -7.20
N ARG A 117 -11.08 15.28 -8.33
CA ARG A 117 -10.30 16.00 -9.35
C ARG A 117 -9.78 17.35 -8.82
N ILE A 118 -10.57 18.06 -8.02
CA ILE A 118 -10.14 19.32 -7.39
C ILE A 118 -9.00 19.06 -6.41
N LEU A 119 -9.11 18.04 -5.57
CA LEU A 119 -8.05 17.65 -4.65
C LEU A 119 -6.79 17.24 -5.43
N ALA A 120 -6.92 16.39 -6.43
CA ALA A 120 -5.81 15.93 -7.26
C ALA A 120 -5.08 17.10 -7.96
N ALA A 121 -5.82 18.06 -8.52
CA ALA A 121 -5.23 19.26 -9.12
C ALA A 121 -4.45 20.10 -8.09
N GLY A 122 -4.97 20.23 -6.87
CA GLY A 122 -4.27 20.91 -5.78
C GLY A 122 -2.99 20.20 -5.34
N ILE A 123 -3.04 18.86 -5.27
CA ILE A 123 -1.86 18.01 -4.97
C ILE A 123 -0.77 18.23 -6.03
N LEU A 124 -1.14 18.13 -7.31
CA LEU A 124 -0.19 18.29 -8.42
C LEU A 124 0.43 19.71 -8.41
N ALA A 125 -0.38 20.73 -8.17
CA ALA A 125 0.11 22.11 -8.06
C ALA A 125 1.01 22.35 -6.83
N ALA A 126 0.82 21.59 -5.75
CA ALA A 126 1.60 21.74 -4.52
C ALA A 126 3.06 21.31 -4.70
N TYR A 127 3.33 20.43 -5.65
CA TYR A 127 4.66 19.86 -5.87
C TYR A 127 5.23 20.20 -7.26
N GLU A 128 4.58 21.07 -8.03
CA GLU A 128 5.08 21.52 -9.33
C GLU A 128 6.46 22.15 -9.22
N GLY A 129 7.40 21.68 -10.06
CA GLY A 129 8.76 22.19 -10.14
C GLY A 129 9.71 21.70 -9.04
N ILE A 130 9.22 20.95 -8.04
CA ILE A 130 10.07 20.33 -7.01
C ILE A 130 10.86 19.19 -7.63
N SER A 131 12.15 19.07 -7.30
CA SER A 131 12.97 17.92 -7.73
C SER A 131 12.47 16.63 -7.07
N VAL A 132 12.71 15.48 -7.72
CA VAL A 132 12.35 14.18 -7.15
C VAL A 132 13.11 13.93 -5.84
N GLU A 133 14.35 14.40 -5.73
CA GLU A 133 15.18 14.29 -4.55
C GLU A 133 14.64 15.16 -3.40
N ASP A 134 14.22 16.40 -3.67
CA ASP A 134 13.64 17.28 -2.63
C ASP A 134 12.28 16.75 -2.17
N PHE A 135 11.47 16.21 -3.07
CA PHE A 135 10.19 15.59 -2.70
C PHE A 135 10.41 14.37 -1.79
N GLU A 136 11.34 13.49 -2.14
CA GLU A 136 11.69 12.33 -1.32
C GLU A 136 12.21 12.76 0.06
N ALA A 137 13.07 13.78 0.13
CA ALA A 137 13.59 14.29 1.40
C ALA A 137 12.47 14.84 2.30
N GLN A 138 11.52 15.62 1.74
CA GLN A 138 10.36 16.12 2.49
C GLN A 138 9.45 14.98 2.96
N SER A 139 9.24 13.96 2.14
CA SER A 139 8.43 12.78 2.49
C SER A 139 9.08 11.98 3.63
N ASP A 140 10.40 11.77 3.56
CA ASP A 140 11.16 11.05 4.60
C ASP A 140 11.14 11.81 5.92
N GLU A 141 11.38 13.13 5.91
CA GLU A 141 11.33 13.98 7.11
C GLU A 141 9.95 13.94 7.76
N PHE A 142 8.87 14.06 6.96
CA PHE A 142 7.50 13.99 7.46
C PHE A 142 7.22 12.61 8.10
N LEU A 143 7.52 11.51 7.41
CA LEU A 143 7.23 10.15 7.88
C LEU A 143 7.96 9.82 9.18
N ARG A 144 9.16 10.38 9.39
CA ARG A 144 9.95 10.17 10.61
C ARG A 144 9.58 11.07 11.78
N SER A 145 9.08 12.27 11.49
CA SER A 145 8.82 13.27 12.53
C SER A 145 7.35 13.38 12.95
N ALA A 146 6.42 13.05 12.06
CA ALA A 146 5.01 13.20 12.33
C ALA A 146 4.43 12.04 13.13
N GLN A 147 3.40 12.37 13.91
CA GLN A 147 2.69 11.40 14.75
C GLN A 147 1.33 11.08 14.16
N HIS A 148 0.94 9.82 14.27
CA HIS A 148 -0.42 9.40 13.95
C HIS A 148 -1.42 10.09 14.91
N PRO A 149 -2.52 10.67 14.38
CA PRO A 149 -3.39 11.56 15.17
C PRO A 149 -4.09 10.88 16.35
N THR A 150 -4.26 9.57 16.35
CA THR A 150 -5.03 8.84 17.37
C THR A 150 -4.30 7.65 18.00
N LEU A 151 -3.28 7.06 17.34
CA LEU A 151 -2.61 5.86 17.84
C LEU A 151 -1.42 6.13 18.78
N SER A 152 -1.09 7.41 19.04
CA SER A 152 0.02 7.82 19.93
C SER A 152 1.37 7.19 19.55
N ARG A 153 1.66 7.09 18.25
CA ARG A 153 2.88 6.55 17.68
C ARG A 153 3.30 7.30 16.42
N GLY A 154 4.56 7.19 16.04
CA GLY A 154 5.05 7.73 14.76
C GLY A 154 4.45 6.99 13.56
N TYR A 155 4.44 7.63 12.39
CA TYR A 155 3.86 7.00 11.21
C TYR A 155 4.59 5.71 10.78
N LEU A 156 5.91 5.62 10.92
CA LEU A 156 6.65 4.39 10.61
C LEU A 156 6.30 3.22 11.53
N GLU A 157 5.81 3.53 12.75
CA GLU A 157 5.35 2.52 13.72
C GLU A 157 3.91 2.07 13.46
N CYS A 158 3.25 2.60 12.41
CA CYS A 158 1.90 2.20 12.00
C CYS A 158 1.89 1.06 10.98
N ALA A 159 3.05 0.50 10.63
CA ALA A 159 3.13 -0.71 9.80
C ALA A 159 2.55 -1.92 10.56
N TYR A 160 1.77 -2.73 9.86
CA TYR A 160 1.17 -3.94 10.44
C TYR A 160 2.22 -5.04 10.59
N ALA A 161 2.58 -5.37 11.84
CA ALA A 161 3.58 -6.39 12.15
C ALA A 161 3.31 -7.74 11.45
N PRO A 162 2.05 -8.27 11.39
CA PRO A 162 1.79 -9.50 10.66
C PRO A 162 2.11 -9.42 9.18
N MET A 163 1.87 -8.28 8.54
CA MET A 163 2.14 -8.11 7.12
C MET A 163 3.64 -7.94 6.84
N VAL A 164 4.37 -7.23 7.70
CA VAL A 164 5.84 -7.16 7.63
C VAL A 164 6.47 -8.55 7.79
N GLU A 165 5.99 -9.37 8.72
CA GLU A 165 6.41 -10.77 8.86
C GLU A 165 6.08 -11.60 7.61
N LEU A 166 4.92 -11.40 7.00
CA LEU A 166 4.53 -12.08 5.77
C LEU A 166 5.47 -11.72 4.62
N LEU A 167 5.81 -10.43 4.46
CA LEU A 167 6.78 -9.97 3.45
C LEU A 167 8.13 -10.66 3.63
N ALA A 168 8.66 -10.67 4.86
CA ALA A 168 9.94 -11.32 5.18
C ALA A 168 9.89 -12.85 4.94
N TYR A 169 8.78 -13.50 5.32
CA TYR A 169 8.58 -14.93 5.09
C TYR A 169 8.54 -15.28 3.60
N LEU A 170 7.86 -14.50 2.79
CA LEU A 170 7.80 -14.69 1.34
C LEU A 170 9.16 -14.48 0.69
N GLU A 171 9.91 -13.42 1.08
CA GLU A 171 11.25 -13.16 0.55
C GLU A 171 12.22 -14.29 0.89
N ALA A 172 12.18 -14.80 2.13
CA ALA A 172 12.97 -15.96 2.56
C ALA A 172 12.64 -17.24 1.75
N ASN A 173 11.46 -17.30 1.13
CA ASN A 173 11.02 -18.38 0.24
C ASN A 173 11.14 -18.02 -1.25
N GLY A 174 11.98 -17.03 -1.59
CA GLY A 174 12.34 -16.66 -2.95
C GLY A 174 11.26 -15.88 -3.72
N PHE A 175 10.32 -15.25 -3.03
CA PHE A 175 9.38 -14.33 -3.66
C PHE A 175 9.99 -12.95 -3.85
N SER A 176 9.59 -12.29 -4.92
CA SER A 176 9.80 -10.86 -5.11
C SER A 176 8.53 -10.10 -4.70
N ASN A 177 8.61 -9.37 -3.58
CA ASN A 177 7.52 -8.55 -3.07
C ASN A 177 7.48 -7.18 -3.75
N TYR A 178 6.29 -6.69 -4.08
CA TYR A 178 6.03 -5.38 -4.66
C TYR A 178 4.89 -4.68 -3.92
N ILE A 179 4.99 -3.36 -3.78
CA ILE A 179 3.85 -2.53 -3.41
C ILE A 179 3.11 -2.13 -4.71
N ALA A 180 1.77 -2.12 -4.68
CA ALA A 180 0.91 -1.60 -5.75
C ALA A 180 -0.23 -0.79 -5.12
N SER A 181 -0.07 0.52 -5.01
CA SER A 181 -0.89 1.41 -4.19
C SER A 181 -1.49 2.58 -4.97
N GLY A 182 -2.71 2.98 -4.59
CA GLY A 182 -3.30 4.26 -4.99
C GLY A 182 -2.52 5.47 -4.47
N GLY A 183 -1.74 5.31 -3.40
CA GLY A 183 -0.82 6.30 -2.89
C GLY A 183 0.35 6.61 -3.83
N GLY A 184 1.04 7.73 -3.56
CA GLY A 184 2.16 8.20 -4.39
C GLY A 184 3.39 7.31 -4.29
N ARG A 185 3.87 6.83 -5.43
CA ARG A 185 5.09 6.01 -5.55
C ARG A 185 6.29 6.66 -4.84
N ASP A 186 6.53 7.93 -5.12
CA ASP A 186 7.71 8.64 -4.63
C ASP A 186 7.60 9.03 -3.15
N PHE A 187 6.39 9.07 -2.59
CA PHE A 187 6.13 9.21 -1.16
C PHE A 187 6.51 7.97 -0.35
N MET A 188 6.26 6.77 -0.89
CA MET A 188 6.53 5.51 -0.20
C MET A 188 7.99 5.05 -0.31
N ARG A 189 8.70 5.42 -1.38
CA ARG A 189 10.06 4.97 -1.69
C ARG A 189 11.09 5.22 -0.59
N PRO A 190 11.10 6.38 0.11
CA PRO A 190 12.11 6.65 1.14
C PRO A 190 12.15 5.60 2.26
N ILE A 191 11.00 5.02 2.59
CA ILE A 191 10.87 4.11 3.75
C ILE A 191 10.63 2.64 3.38
N SER A 192 10.38 2.33 2.11
CA SER A 192 9.93 0.99 1.71
C SER A 192 10.94 -0.13 2.03
N GLN A 193 12.24 0.14 1.90
CA GLN A 193 13.28 -0.82 2.24
C GLN A 193 13.41 -1.00 3.76
N GLU A 194 13.35 0.09 4.52
CA GLU A 194 13.52 0.06 5.97
C GLU A 194 12.33 -0.61 6.67
N VAL A 195 11.11 -0.24 6.28
CA VAL A 195 9.89 -0.68 6.97
C VAL A 195 9.41 -2.05 6.48
N TYR A 196 9.54 -2.31 5.18
CA TYR A 196 8.93 -3.50 4.55
C TYR A 196 9.95 -4.48 3.95
N GLY A 197 11.24 -4.13 3.93
CA GLY A 197 12.24 -4.92 3.19
C GLY A 197 12.08 -4.83 1.66
N ILE A 198 11.19 -3.97 1.15
CA ILE A 198 10.91 -3.86 -0.30
C ILE A 198 11.80 -2.78 -0.92
N PRO A 199 12.69 -3.13 -1.88
CA PRO A 199 13.52 -2.18 -2.59
C PRO A 199 12.68 -1.11 -3.30
N ARG A 200 13.20 0.13 -3.35
CA ARG A 200 12.50 1.29 -3.90
C ARG A 200 12.01 1.11 -5.34
N GLU A 201 12.71 0.36 -6.16
CA GLU A 201 12.33 0.03 -7.53
C GLU A 201 11.15 -0.94 -7.61
N ARG A 202 10.79 -1.60 -6.51
CA ARG A 202 9.61 -2.48 -6.42
C ARG A 202 8.37 -1.79 -5.86
N VAL A 203 8.42 -0.46 -5.71
CA VAL A 203 7.26 0.36 -5.35
C VAL A 203 6.56 0.82 -6.62
N ILE A 204 5.32 0.37 -6.80
CA ILE A 204 4.36 0.82 -7.81
C ILE A 204 3.33 1.68 -7.07
N GLY A 205 3.00 2.84 -7.62
CA GLY A 205 2.04 3.76 -7.01
C GLY A 205 1.74 4.90 -7.94
N SER A 206 0.73 5.68 -7.64
CA SER A 206 0.37 6.86 -8.41
C SER A 206 1.55 7.80 -8.62
N ALA A 207 1.59 8.47 -9.76
CA ALA A 207 2.70 9.34 -10.12
C ALA A 207 2.23 10.60 -10.84
N SER A 208 2.90 11.71 -10.56
CA SER A 208 2.87 12.89 -11.44
C SER A 208 3.79 12.67 -12.64
N ALA A 209 3.51 13.35 -13.74
CA ALA A 209 4.42 13.44 -14.85
C ALA A 209 5.72 14.13 -14.43
N LEU A 210 6.82 13.73 -15.04
CA LEU A 210 8.16 14.24 -14.74
C LEU A 210 8.69 15.06 -15.91
N ALA A 211 9.56 16.02 -15.62
CA ALA A 211 10.33 16.77 -16.60
C ALA A 211 11.81 16.63 -16.31
N TYR A 212 12.61 16.53 -17.37
CA TYR A 212 14.06 16.62 -17.27
C TYR A 212 14.48 18.07 -17.56
N LEU A 213 15.23 18.65 -16.64
CA LEU A 213 15.84 19.96 -16.78
C LEU A 213 17.35 19.79 -16.85
N ASN A 214 17.96 20.31 -17.90
CA ASN A 214 19.42 20.33 -18.03
C ASN A 214 19.95 21.64 -17.43
N ASP A 215 20.80 21.52 -16.44
CA ASP A 215 21.46 22.66 -15.77
C ASP A 215 22.97 22.43 -15.65
N ASP A 216 23.70 23.42 -15.11
CA ASP A 216 25.14 23.37 -14.94
C ASP A 216 25.63 22.28 -13.95
N ARG A 217 24.69 21.64 -13.22
CA ARG A 217 24.97 20.56 -12.28
C ARG A 217 24.81 19.15 -12.91
N GLY A 218 24.39 19.09 -14.19
CA GLY A 218 24.30 17.84 -14.92
C GLY A 218 22.90 17.36 -15.24
N GLY A 219 21.86 18.00 -14.72
CA GLY A 219 20.46 17.70 -14.98
C GLY A 219 19.68 17.24 -13.75
N THR A 220 18.42 17.66 -13.72
CA THR A 220 17.49 17.43 -12.60
C THR A 220 16.16 16.91 -13.15
N ILE A 221 15.52 15.98 -12.43
CA ILE A 221 14.15 15.55 -12.71
C ILE A 221 13.22 16.28 -11.76
N THR A 222 12.16 16.91 -12.27
CA THR A 222 11.18 17.64 -11.48
C THR A 222 9.76 17.14 -11.72
N HIS A 223 8.90 17.31 -10.72
CA HIS A 223 7.47 17.03 -10.84
C HIS A 223 6.76 18.11 -11.67
N LYS A 224 5.82 17.68 -12.52
CA LYS A 224 4.90 18.56 -13.26
C LYS A 224 3.55 18.59 -12.53
N ALA A 225 2.80 19.68 -12.73
CA ALA A 225 1.40 19.77 -12.30
C ALA A 225 0.46 18.98 -13.23
N GLU A 226 0.85 17.76 -13.55
CA GLU A 226 0.15 16.85 -14.47
C GLU A 226 0.24 15.43 -13.91
N ALA A 227 -0.89 14.71 -13.87
CA ALA A 227 -0.88 13.31 -13.49
C ALA A 227 -0.31 12.46 -14.63
N ASP A 228 0.62 11.56 -14.32
CA ASP A 228 1.00 10.47 -15.23
C ASP A 228 -0.05 9.37 -15.17
N TYR A 229 -0.34 8.87 -13.98
CA TYR A 229 -1.43 7.93 -13.74
C TYR A 229 -1.82 7.88 -12.26
N LEU A 230 -3.07 7.43 -12.01
CA LEU A 230 -3.57 7.03 -10.70
C LEU A 230 -3.56 5.49 -10.65
N ASP A 231 -2.80 4.91 -9.71
CA ASP A 231 -2.64 3.44 -9.60
C ASP A 231 -3.72 2.82 -8.69
N ASP A 232 -4.98 3.01 -9.08
CA ASP A 232 -6.12 2.43 -8.38
C ASP A 232 -7.03 1.62 -9.31
N GLY A 233 -7.80 0.70 -8.74
CA GLY A 233 -8.72 -0.14 -9.47
C GLY A 233 -8.07 -0.87 -10.64
N PRO A 234 -8.62 -0.76 -11.88
CA PRO A 234 -8.09 -1.44 -13.06
C PRO A 234 -6.66 -1.05 -13.47
N GLN A 235 -6.14 0.06 -12.98
CA GLN A 235 -4.75 0.46 -13.25
C GLN A 235 -3.74 -0.41 -12.49
N LYS A 236 -4.03 -0.86 -11.27
CA LYS A 236 -3.13 -1.73 -10.50
C LYS A 236 -2.60 -2.92 -11.30
N PRO A 237 -3.42 -3.81 -11.88
CA PRO A 237 -2.90 -4.94 -12.67
C PRO A 237 -2.13 -4.51 -13.92
N ILE A 238 -2.48 -3.37 -14.55
CA ILE A 238 -1.76 -2.84 -15.71
C ILE A 238 -0.34 -2.44 -15.30
N ARG A 239 -0.20 -1.71 -14.18
CA ARG A 239 1.11 -1.26 -13.68
C ARG A 239 1.96 -2.39 -13.13
N ILE A 240 1.33 -3.36 -12.44
CA ILE A 240 2.00 -4.59 -12.02
C ILE A 240 2.60 -5.30 -13.24
N TRP A 241 1.81 -5.53 -14.29
CA TRP A 241 2.31 -6.16 -15.51
C TRP A 241 3.42 -5.34 -16.17
N SER A 242 3.25 -4.03 -16.29
CA SER A 242 4.26 -3.13 -16.90
C SER A 242 5.59 -3.17 -16.16
N ARG A 243 5.56 -3.34 -14.83
CA ARG A 243 6.76 -3.38 -13.98
C ARG A 243 7.41 -4.75 -13.95
N THR A 244 6.62 -5.83 -13.85
CA THR A 244 7.12 -7.17 -13.56
C THR A 244 7.16 -8.08 -14.79
N GLY A 245 6.35 -7.79 -15.83
CA GLY A 245 6.10 -8.69 -16.95
C GLY A 245 5.43 -10.01 -16.55
N ARG A 246 4.85 -10.09 -15.33
CA ARG A 246 4.33 -11.31 -14.75
C ARG A 246 2.97 -11.10 -14.08
N ARG A 247 2.17 -12.16 -14.06
CA ARG A 247 0.98 -12.25 -13.22
C ARG A 247 1.41 -12.71 -11.82
N PRO A 248 1.06 -11.99 -10.74
CA PRO A 248 1.45 -12.36 -9.38
C PRO A 248 0.87 -13.72 -8.96
N LEU A 249 1.54 -14.41 -8.05
CA LEU A 249 1.06 -15.63 -7.39
C LEU A 249 0.33 -15.31 -6.08
N LEU A 250 0.68 -14.19 -5.44
CA LEU A 250 0.01 -13.69 -4.25
C LEU A 250 -0.36 -12.22 -4.45
N ALA A 251 -1.55 -11.85 -4.00
CA ALA A 251 -1.95 -10.46 -3.82
C ALA A 251 -2.65 -10.27 -2.47
N ALA A 252 -2.39 -9.13 -1.84
CA ALA A 252 -3.08 -8.69 -0.64
C ALA A 252 -3.60 -7.25 -0.80
N GLY A 253 -4.81 -6.99 -0.30
CA GLY A 253 -5.47 -5.70 -0.34
C GLY A 253 -6.57 -5.63 0.70
N ASN A 254 -7.23 -4.48 0.84
CA ASN A 254 -8.30 -4.28 1.84
C ASN A 254 -9.54 -3.57 1.28
N SER A 255 -9.50 -3.08 0.05
CA SER A 255 -10.53 -2.18 -0.49
C SER A 255 -11.12 -2.63 -1.83
N ASN A 256 -12.20 -1.95 -2.26
CA ASN A 256 -12.80 -2.15 -3.58
C ASN A 256 -11.81 -1.85 -4.72
N GLY A 257 -10.87 -0.92 -4.52
CA GLY A 257 -9.81 -0.59 -5.47
C GLY A 257 -8.84 -1.75 -5.73
N ASP A 258 -8.76 -2.72 -4.82
CA ASP A 258 -7.87 -3.89 -4.94
C ASP A 258 -8.50 -5.07 -5.69
N VAL A 259 -9.80 -5.06 -5.90
CA VAL A 259 -10.52 -6.16 -6.57
C VAL A 259 -9.89 -6.54 -7.92
N PRO A 260 -9.53 -5.59 -8.81
CA PRO A 260 -8.88 -5.94 -10.07
C PRO A 260 -7.52 -6.62 -9.89
N MET A 261 -6.69 -6.17 -8.93
CA MET A 261 -5.39 -6.75 -8.61
C MET A 261 -5.54 -8.17 -8.04
N LEU A 262 -6.44 -8.35 -7.08
CA LEU A 262 -6.75 -9.65 -6.48
C LEU A 262 -7.28 -10.64 -7.53
N ARG A 263 -8.16 -10.21 -8.43
CA ARG A 263 -8.66 -11.04 -9.53
C ARG A 263 -7.58 -11.35 -10.56
N PHE A 264 -6.70 -10.40 -10.86
CA PHE A 264 -5.59 -10.60 -11.80
C PHE A 264 -4.61 -11.67 -11.31
N THR A 265 -4.50 -11.90 -10.01
CA THR A 265 -3.61 -12.90 -9.41
C THR A 265 -4.04 -14.35 -9.68
N LYS A 266 -5.25 -14.62 -10.20
CA LYS A 266 -5.72 -15.96 -10.54
C LYS A 266 -4.93 -16.59 -11.69
N HIS A 267 -4.37 -17.77 -11.48
CA HIS A 267 -3.77 -18.63 -12.49
C HIS A 267 -4.64 -19.87 -12.76
N ALA A 268 -4.49 -20.45 -13.92
CA ALA A 268 -5.17 -21.70 -14.28
C ALA A 268 -4.42 -22.95 -13.74
N ASP A 269 -3.08 -22.86 -13.67
CA ASP A 269 -2.16 -23.98 -13.50
C ASP A 269 -1.12 -23.79 -12.38
N LYS A 270 -1.12 -22.64 -11.70
CA LYS A 270 -0.16 -22.35 -10.61
C LYS A 270 -0.88 -22.11 -9.30
N PRO A 271 -0.23 -22.43 -8.15
CA PRO A 271 -0.76 -22.04 -6.84
C PRO A 271 -0.94 -20.52 -6.76
N THR A 272 -2.05 -20.09 -6.19
CA THR A 272 -2.31 -18.65 -5.94
C THR A 272 -2.91 -18.44 -4.57
N LEU A 273 -2.61 -17.28 -3.96
CA LEU A 273 -3.22 -16.83 -2.72
C LEU A 273 -3.68 -15.38 -2.85
N ARG A 274 -4.91 -15.11 -2.44
CA ARG A 274 -5.51 -13.78 -2.42
C ARG A 274 -5.99 -13.50 -1.01
N LEU A 275 -5.39 -12.49 -0.38
CA LEU A 275 -5.69 -12.06 0.98
C LEU A 275 -6.49 -10.76 0.94
N LEU A 276 -7.63 -10.74 1.60
CA LEU A 276 -8.40 -9.53 1.83
C LEU A 276 -8.39 -9.22 3.32
N ILE A 277 -7.77 -8.11 3.70
CA ILE A 277 -7.70 -7.68 5.10
C ILE A 277 -9.05 -7.07 5.49
N LEU A 278 -9.63 -7.59 6.57
CA LEU A 278 -10.87 -7.12 7.16
C LEU A 278 -10.54 -6.38 8.47
N HIS A 279 -10.80 -5.08 8.49
CA HIS A 279 -10.60 -4.23 9.65
C HIS A 279 -11.83 -4.33 10.58
N ASP A 280 -11.74 -5.22 11.57
CA ASP A 280 -12.84 -5.57 12.51
C ASP A 280 -12.42 -5.46 13.98
N ASP A 281 -11.39 -4.64 14.30
CA ASP A 281 -10.85 -4.49 15.66
C ASP A 281 -10.76 -3.02 16.09
N ASP A 282 -11.84 -2.52 16.67
CA ASP A 282 -11.95 -1.17 17.23
C ASP A 282 -11.09 -0.92 18.49
N LYS A 283 -10.51 -1.97 19.06
CA LYS A 283 -9.72 -1.88 20.30
C LYS A 283 -8.23 -1.70 20.04
N ARG A 284 -7.70 -2.37 19.02
CA ARG A 284 -6.27 -2.35 18.72
C ARG A 284 -5.94 -1.46 17.53
N GLU A 285 -6.94 -1.19 16.67
CA GLU A 285 -6.82 -0.40 15.45
C GLU A 285 -8.14 0.34 15.19
N PHE A 286 -8.81 0.08 14.07
CA PHE A 286 -10.10 0.66 13.69
C PHE A 286 -11.04 -0.43 13.17
N ASP A 287 -12.35 -0.23 13.35
CA ASP A 287 -13.40 -1.10 12.80
C ASP A 287 -14.09 -0.36 11.65
N TYR A 288 -13.91 -0.84 10.42
CA TYR A 288 -14.55 -0.29 9.24
C TYR A 288 -14.60 -1.29 8.08
N THR A 289 -15.68 -1.21 7.30
CA THR A 289 -15.87 -1.96 6.05
C THR A 289 -16.21 -1.03 4.88
N SER A 290 -16.39 0.26 5.18
CA SER A 290 -16.67 1.27 4.15
C SER A 290 -15.54 1.32 3.12
N GLY A 291 -15.88 1.15 1.85
CA GLY A 291 -14.93 1.05 0.75
C GLY A 291 -14.42 -0.38 0.47
N ALA A 292 -14.89 -1.39 1.22
CA ALA A 292 -14.53 -2.80 1.03
C ALA A 292 -15.71 -3.71 0.69
N GLU A 293 -16.93 -3.17 0.55
CA GLU A 293 -18.16 -3.95 0.42
C GLU A 293 -18.13 -4.87 -0.81
N GLN A 294 -17.66 -4.35 -1.96
CA GLN A 294 -17.55 -5.13 -3.19
C GLN A 294 -16.43 -6.17 -3.09
N ALA A 295 -15.32 -5.81 -2.41
CA ALA A 295 -14.20 -6.72 -2.20
C ALA A 295 -14.60 -7.90 -1.32
N LEU A 296 -15.36 -7.67 -0.26
CA LEU A 296 -15.89 -8.72 0.63
C LEU A 296 -16.88 -9.64 -0.09
N ASP A 297 -17.80 -9.09 -0.89
CA ASP A 297 -18.71 -9.87 -1.73
C ASP A 297 -17.94 -10.71 -2.75
N GLN A 298 -16.93 -10.12 -3.41
CA GLN A 298 -16.09 -10.81 -4.39
C GLN A 298 -15.23 -11.90 -3.75
N ALA A 299 -14.72 -11.67 -2.53
CA ALA A 299 -13.96 -12.65 -1.77
C ALA A 299 -14.75 -13.94 -1.55
N GLY A 300 -16.04 -13.80 -1.18
CA GLY A 300 -16.94 -14.94 -1.04
C GLY A 300 -17.17 -15.71 -2.35
N LYS A 301 -17.31 -14.98 -3.47
CA LYS A 301 -17.55 -15.58 -4.80
C LYS A 301 -16.32 -16.28 -5.38
N ASP A 302 -15.14 -15.71 -5.20
CA ASP A 302 -13.89 -16.18 -5.79
C ASP A 302 -13.03 -17.02 -4.81
N GLY A 303 -13.51 -17.25 -3.59
CA GLY A 303 -12.83 -18.06 -2.57
C GLY A 303 -11.51 -17.42 -2.11
N TRP A 304 -11.49 -16.08 -1.87
CA TRP A 304 -10.34 -15.41 -1.30
C TRP A 304 -10.25 -15.67 0.20
N THR A 305 -9.06 -15.63 0.76
CA THR A 305 -8.87 -15.70 2.20
C THR A 305 -9.11 -14.32 2.81
N VAL A 306 -10.21 -14.16 3.54
CA VAL A 306 -10.46 -12.96 4.33
C VAL A 306 -9.68 -13.09 5.64
N VAL A 307 -8.85 -12.10 5.94
CA VAL A 307 -8.00 -12.03 7.13
C VAL A 307 -8.61 -11.03 8.11
N SER A 308 -9.12 -11.51 9.22
CA SER A 308 -9.69 -10.68 10.30
C SER A 308 -8.56 -10.13 11.19
N VAL A 309 -8.43 -8.81 11.25
CA VAL A 309 -7.46 -8.16 12.16
C VAL A 309 -7.69 -8.62 13.60
N LYS A 310 -8.93 -8.75 14.01
CA LYS A 310 -9.33 -9.14 15.35
C LYS A 310 -9.00 -10.60 15.69
N ASN A 311 -9.25 -11.52 14.75
CA ASN A 311 -9.22 -12.95 15.03
C ASN A 311 -7.94 -13.63 14.53
N ASP A 312 -7.34 -13.15 13.41
CA ASP A 312 -6.17 -13.78 12.79
C ASP A 312 -4.84 -13.15 13.22
N TRP A 313 -4.84 -11.91 13.75
CA TRP A 313 -3.63 -11.23 14.20
C TRP A 313 -3.48 -11.27 15.73
N ALA A 314 -2.36 -11.78 16.21
CA ALA A 314 -2.00 -11.76 17.62
C ALA A 314 -1.51 -10.37 18.05
N THR A 315 -0.70 -9.71 17.18
CA THR A 315 -0.20 -8.34 17.32
C THR A 315 -0.65 -7.56 16.08
N VAL A 316 -0.93 -6.27 16.21
CA VAL A 316 -1.29 -5.42 15.06
C VAL A 316 -0.07 -4.62 14.60
N PHE A 317 0.60 -3.94 15.55
CA PHE A 317 1.75 -3.08 15.32
C PHE A 317 2.97 -3.51 16.11
#